data_fb35aeae83b627ae0e00792a3d6fff4f
#
_entry.id   fb35aeae83b627ae0e00792a3d6fff4f
#
_cell.length_a   1.000
_cell.length_b   1.000
_cell.length_c   1.000
_cell.angle_alpha   90.00
_cell.angle_beta   90.00
_cell.angle_gamma   90.00
#
_symmetry.space_group_name_H-M   'P 1'
#
loop_
_entity.id
_entity.type
_entity.pdbx_description
1 polymer ?
#
loop_
_entity_poly.entity_id
_entity_poly.type
_entity_poly.pdbx_seq_one_letter_code
_entity_poly.pdbx_strand_id
1 'polypeptide(L)'
;QDVYKLINVMENSIDTNEYQIFVKLHQIVYHYMKENAMEPGDAQTKFIPATMDTNEILSVTDVLISDYSSIFYDFMLTGKPILFYVPDAENFEDYRGLYFGFDKLPGPAVSTPEKLGELLKDLPGVAASCKEKYEKAREQICPRDDGKACKRIAEVLLDGKEPVNPIYLNQTDKVKLLV
;
A
#
# COMPACT_ATOMS: atom_id res chain seq x y z
N GLN A 1 -11.61 -2.93 -15.63
CA GLN A 1 -12.17 -3.66 -14.48
C GLN A 1 -13.23 -2.81 -13.80
N ASP A 2 -14.31 -3.41 -13.36
CA ASP A 2 -15.45 -2.70 -12.81
C ASP A 2 -15.19 -2.31 -11.35
N VAL A 3 -14.74 -1.07 -11.14
CA VAL A 3 -14.47 -0.50 -9.80
C VAL A 3 -15.74 -0.53 -8.93
N TYR A 4 -16.90 -0.34 -9.53
CA TYR A 4 -18.18 -0.37 -8.80
C TYR A 4 -18.51 -1.77 -8.28
N LYS A 5 -18.19 -2.82 -9.06
CA LYS A 5 -18.35 -4.20 -8.59
C LYS A 5 -17.46 -4.45 -7.35
N LEU A 6 -16.22 -3.97 -7.38
CA LEU A 6 -15.30 -4.10 -6.25
C LEU A 6 -15.85 -3.38 -5.01
N ILE A 7 -16.28 -2.11 -5.18
CA ILE A 7 -16.87 -1.31 -4.09
C ILE A 7 -18.07 -2.02 -3.50
N ASN A 8 -19.00 -2.50 -4.32
CA ASN A 8 -20.19 -3.19 -3.86
C ASN A 8 -19.87 -4.46 -3.05
N VAL A 9 -18.86 -5.23 -3.46
CA VAL A 9 -18.40 -6.38 -2.69
C VAL A 9 -17.81 -5.96 -1.34
N MET A 10 -17.00 -4.89 -1.32
CA MET A 10 -16.42 -4.38 -0.07
C MET A 10 -17.50 -3.91 0.91
N GLU A 11 -18.47 -3.09 0.45
CA GLU A 11 -19.57 -2.58 1.27
C GLU A 11 -20.43 -3.70 1.87
N ASN A 12 -20.64 -4.79 1.12
CA ASN A 12 -21.38 -5.96 1.61
C ASN A 12 -20.55 -6.90 2.50
N SER A 13 -19.27 -6.67 2.66
CA SER A 13 -18.36 -7.55 3.38
C SER A 13 -17.88 -6.99 4.72
N ILE A 14 -18.16 -5.72 5.01
CA ILE A 14 -17.79 -5.04 6.25
C ILE A 14 -19.02 -4.52 6.99
N ASP A 15 -18.87 -4.26 8.29
CA ASP A 15 -19.88 -3.47 9.02
C ASP A 15 -19.66 -1.98 8.74
N THR A 16 -20.55 -1.40 7.97
CA THR A 16 -20.48 0.01 7.56
C THR A 16 -20.82 1.01 8.68
N ASN A 17 -21.23 0.53 9.87
CA ASN A 17 -21.32 1.36 11.07
C ASN A 17 -19.95 1.49 11.77
N GLU A 18 -19.05 0.52 11.58
CA GLU A 18 -17.71 0.52 12.16
C GLU A 18 -16.67 1.04 11.17
N TYR A 19 -16.82 0.74 9.88
CA TYR A 19 -15.85 1.06 8.84
C TYR A 19 -16.41 2.00 7.78
N GLN A 20 -15.62 2.99 7.40
CA GLN A 20 -15.88 3.83 6.26
C GLN A 20 -14.89 3.50 5.13
N ILE A 21 -15.41 3.19 3.94
CA ILE A 21 -14.57 2.96 2.77
C ILE A 21 -14.19 4.30 2.13
N PHE A 22 -12.90 4.48 1.90
CA PHE A 22 -12.34 5.57 1.11
C PHE A 22 -11.63 5.01 -0.11
N VAL A 23 -11.91 5.57 -1.28
CA VAL A 23 -11.24 5.20 -2.53
C VAL A 23 -10.41 6.36 -3.04
N LYS A 24 -9.09 6.13 -3.16
CA LYS A 24 -8.17 7.06 -3.81
C LYS A 24 -7.77 6.47 -5.16
N LEU A 25 -8.28 7.08 -6.21
CA LEU A 25 -7.96 6.67 -7.58
C LEU A 25 -6.63 7.29 -8.03
N HIS A 26 -5.92 6.57 -8.90
CA HIS A 26 -4.81 7.17 -9.63
C HIS A 26 -5.31 8.38 -10.44
N GLN A 27 -4.51 9.44 -10.53
CA GLN A 27 -4.92 10.71 -11.16
C GLN A 27 -5.52 10.53 -12.56
N ILE A 28 -4.95 9.65 -13.37
CA ILE A 28 -5.42 9.36 -14.73
C ILE A 28 -6.84 8.80 -14.69
N VAL A 29 -7.10 7.84 -13.79
CA VAL A 29 -8.43 7.21 -13.64
C VAL A 29 -9.44 8.21 -13.11
N TYR A 30 -9.04 9.04 -12.16
CA TYR A 30 -9.88 10.10 -11.59
C TYR A 30 -10.32 11.11 -12.67
N HIS A 31 -9.40 11.58 -13.50
CA HIS A 31 -9.72 12.49 -14.62
C HIS A 31 -10.66 11.83 -15.62
N TYR A 32 -10.40 10.60 -16.01
CA TYR A 32 -11.25 9.85 -16.92
C TYR A 32 -12.69 9.72 -16.39
N MET A 33 -12.86 9.37 -15.12
CA MET A 33 -14.19 9.25 -14.49
C MET A 33 -14.92 10.60 -14.46
N LYS A 34 -14.21 11.67 -14.11
CA LYS A 34 -14.77 13.03 -14.08
C LYS A 34 -15.22 13.51 -15.47
N GLU A 35 -14.41 13.28 -16.50
CA GLU A 35 -14.75 13.66 -17.88
C GLU A 35 -15.95 12.89 -18.45
N ASN A 36 -16.16 11.65 -17.97
CA ASN A 36 -17.27 10.82 -18.41
C ASN A 36 -18.49 10.86 -17.50
N ALA A 37 -18.56 11.83 -16.58
CA ALA A 37 -19.63 11.99 -15.60
C ALA A 37 -19.95 10.69 -14.81
N MET A 38 -18.93 9.87 -14.57
CA MET A 38 -19.00 8.65 -13.77
C MET A 38 -18.88 9.04 -12.29
N GLU A 39 -19.89 9.73 -11.76
CA GLU A 39 -19.93 9.99 -10.33
C GLU A 39 -20.38 8.74 -9.58
N PRO A 40 -19.78 8.44 -8.42
CA PRO A 40 -20.31 7.41 -7.55
C PRO A 40 -21.71 7.83 -7.12
N GLY A 41 -22.69 6.94 -7.28
CA GLY A 41 -24.04 7.13 -6.75
C GLY A 41 -24.03 7.31 -5.22
N ASP A 42 -25.18 7.15 -4.57
CA ASP A 42 -25.36 7.24 -3.10
C ASP A 42 -24.65 6.13 -2.31
N ALA A 43 -23.50 5.67 -2.79
CA ALA A 43 -22.67 4.66 -2.14
C ALA A 43 -22.13 5.20 -0.80
N GLN A 44 -22.06 4.34 0.19
CA GLN A 44 -21.43 4.67 1.49
C GLN A 44 -19.93 4.93 1.33
N THR A 45 -19.35 4.51 0.22
CA THR A 45 -17.94 4.74 -0.15
C THR A 45 -17.70 6.19 -0.54
N LYS A 46 -16.64 6.79 -0.01
CA LYS A 46 -16.22 8.17 -0.31
C LYS A 46 -14.98 8.18 -1.20
N PHE A 47 -15.03 8.97 -2.25
CA PHE A 47 -13.88 9.19 -3.12
C PHE A 47 -13.02 10.33 -2.60
N ILE A 48 -11.72 10.06 -2.46
CA ILE A 48 -10.75 11.04 -1.98
C ILE A 48 -10.31 11.91 -3.16
N PRO A 49 -10.34 13.24 -3.02
CA PRO A 49 -9.84 14.14 -4.05
C PRO A 49 -8.37 13.87 -4.37
N ALA A 50 -8.00 13.96 -5.66
CA ALA A 50 -6.61 13.75 -6.10
C ALA A 50 -5.61 14.73 -5.48
N THR A 51 -6.08 15.90 -5.02
CA THR A 51 -5.27 16.94 -4.38
C THR A 51 -4.95 16.69 -2.91
N MET A 52 -5.63 15.73 -2.27
CA MET A 52 -5.38 15.41 -0.86
C MET A 52 -4.05 14.66 -0.71
N ASP A 53 -3.24 15.07 0.26
CA ASP A 53 -1.95 14.42 0.54
C ASP A 53 -2.14 12.96 0.95
N THR A 54 -1.35 12.09 0.34
CA THR A 54 -1.46 10.65 0.56
C THR A 54 -1.05 10.25 1.97
N ASN A 55 -0.02 10.90 2.55
CA ASN A 55 0.45 10.56 3.89
C ASN A 55 -0.57 10.96 4.96
N GLU A 56 -1.29 12.07 4.76
CA GLU A 56 -2.39 12.46 5.65
C GLU A 56 -3.47 11.38 5.67
N ILE A 57 -3.84 10.84 4.49
CA ILE A 57 -4.82 9.76 4.38
C ILE A 57 -4.31 8.50 5.08
N LEU A 58 -3.08 8.09 4.80
CA LEU A 58 -2.49 6.89 5.41
C LEU A 58 -2.43 6.96 6.93
N SER A 59 -2.22 8.15 7.49
CA SER A 59 -2.13 8.34 8.95
C SER A 59 -3.43 8.01 9.69
N VAL A 60 -4.58 8.19 9.02
CA VAL A 60 -5.92 7.92 9.58
C VAL A 60 -6.54 6.62 9.06
N THR A 61 -5.88 5.92 8.16
CA THR A 61 -6.33 4.65 7.61
C THR A 61 -6.08 3.52 8.61
N ASP A 62 -7.04 2.62 8.80
CA ASP A 62 -6.91 1.45 9.68
C ASP A 62 -6.59 0.17 8.91
N VAL A 63 -7.02 0.06 7.66
CA VAL A 63 -6.73 -1.06 6.76
C VAL A 63 -6.43 -0.52 5.38
N LEU A 64 -5.29 -0.87 4.81
CA LEU A 64 -4.97 -0.51 3.43
C LEU A 64 -5.32 -1.67 2.49
N ILE A 65 -6.08 -1.38 1.45
CA ILE A 65 -6.25 -2.25 0.30
C ILE A 65 -5.51 -1.60 -0.86
N SER A 66 -4.48 -2.24 -1.36
CA SER A 66 -3.62 -1.71 -2.43
C SER A 66 -3.48 -2.70 -3.58
N ASP A 67 -2.98 -2.21 -4.69
CA ASP A 67 -2.59 -2.98 -5.85
C ASP A 67 -1.05 -3.14 -5.89
N TYR A 68 -0.43 -2.88 -7.02
CA TYR A 68 1.03 -2.87 -7.23
C TYR A 68 1.70 -1.56 -6.77
N SER A 69 0.95 -0.66 -6.17
CA SER A 69 1.42 0.66 -5.76
C SER A 69 2.42 0.58 -4.61
N SER A 70 3.47 1.39 -4.67
CA SER A 70 4.47 1.51 -3.61
C SER A 70 3.95 2.13 -2.31
N ILE A 71 2.72 2.61 -2.29
CA ILE A 71 2.08 3.21 -1.11
C ILE A 71 2.10 2.30 0.13
N PHE A 72 2.11 0.98 -0.08
CA PHE A 72 2.13 0.04 1.03
C PHE A 72 3.43 0.08 1.84
N TYR A 73 4.55 0.53 1.26
CA TYR A 73 5.81 0.72 2.01
C TYR A 73 5.64 1.78 3.10
N ASP A 74 5.02 2.91 2.75
CA ASP A 74 4.78 3.99 3.70
C ASP A 74 3.76 3.54 4.76
N PHE A 75 2.68 2.88 4.33
CA PHE A 75 1.65 2.40 5.26
C PHE A 75 2.16 1.31 6.20
N MET A 76 3.12 0.49 5.77
CA MET A 76 3.70 -0.57 6.58
C MET A 76 4.34 -0.04 7.87
N LEU A 77 4.75 1.24 7.92
CA LEU A 77 5.28 1.87 9.12
C LEU A 77 4.24 2.00 10.24
N THR A 78 2.96 2.00 9.91
CA THR A 78 1.86 2.08 10.88
C THR A 78 1.65 0.79 11.68
N GLY A 79 2.12 -0.34 11.17
CA GLY A 79 1.86 -1.67 11.75
C GLY A 79 0.43 -2.18 11.50
N LYS A 80 -0.38 -1.46 10.73
CA LYS A 80 -1.78 -1.79 10.45
C LYS A 80 -1.92 -2.75 9.26
N PRO A 81 -3.02 -3.53 9.15
CA PRO A 81 -3.20 -4.54 8.11
C PRO A 81 -3.16 -4.00 6.69
N ILE A 82 -2.53 -4.77 5.80
CA ILE A 82 -2.47 -4.50 4.36
C ILE A 82 -3.04 -5.70 3.62
N LEU A 83 -3.96 -5.46 2.70
CA LEU A 83 -4.50 -6.43 1.76
C LEU A 83 -4.12 -6.03 0.34
N PHE A 84 -3.84 -7.00 -0.53
CA PHE A 84 -3.48 -6.73 -1.91
C PHE A 84 -4.56 -7.26 -2.85
N TYR A 85 -5.12 -6.37 -3.65
CA TYR A 85 -6.06 -6.72 -4.71
C TYR A 85 -5.36 -6.61 -6.06
N VAL A 86 -5.01 -7.75 -6.64
CA VAL A 86 -4.12 -7.87 -7.81
C VAL A 86 -4.78 -8.74 -8.90
N PRO A 87 -5.82 -8.24 -9.55
CA PRO A 87 -6.66 -9.03 -10.45
C PRO A 87 -5.96 -9.53 -11.72
N ASP A 88 -4.89 -8.89 -12.12
CA ASP A 88 -4.09 -9.17 -13.32
C ASP A 88 -2.65 -9.59 -12.99
N ALA A 89 -2.46 -10.19 -11.82
CA ALA A 89 -1.14 -10.59 -11.30
C ALA A 89 -0.30 -11.40 -12.31
N GLU A 90 -0.93 -12.35 -13.02
CA GLU A 90 -0.26 -13.20 -14.01
C GLU A 90 0.34 -12.39 -15.18
N ASN A 91 -0.35 -11.30 -15.59
CA ASN A 91 0.12 -10.46 -16.67
C ASN A 91 1.13 -9.41 -16.20
N PHE A 92 1.07 -9.02 -14.92
CA PHE A 92 1.88 -7.93 -14.40
C PHE A 92 3.35 -8.33 -14.19
N GLU A 93 3.62 -9.58 -13.79
CA GLU A 93 4.97 -10.12 -13.68
C GLU A 93 5.71 -10.10 -15.02
N ASP A 94 5.02 -10.42 -16.11
CA ASP A 94 5.59 -10.44 -17.45
C ASP A 94 5.88 -9.03 -18.02
N TYR A 95 5.13 -8.03 -17.58
CA TYR A 95 5.16 -6.71 -18.23
C TYR A 95 6.01 -5.66 -17.51
N ARG A 96 6.03 -5.67 -16.16
CA ARG A 96 6.73 -4.65 -15.36
C ARG A 96 7.76 -5.20 -14.38
N GLY A 97 7.66 -6.48 -14.07
CA GLY A 97 8.42 -7.10 -12.99
C GLY A 97 7.99 -6.59 -11.60
N LEU A 98 8.16 -7.42 -10.61
CA LEU A 98 7.97 -7.03 -9.21
C LEU A 98 9.34 -7.03 -8.52
N TYR A 99 9.60 -6.03 -7.67
CA TYR A 99 10.78 -6.04 -6.82
C TYR A 99 10.82 -7.25 -5.88
N PHE A 100 9.63 -7.73 -5.51
CA PHE A 100 9.43 -8.93 -4.68
C PHE A 100 8.25 -9.73 -5.24
N GLY A 101 8.35 -11.05 -5.22
CA GLY A 101 7.22 -11.90 -5.54
C GLY A 101 6.06 -11.73 -4.54
N PHE A 102 4.86 -12.11 -4.93
CA PHE A 102 3.64 -12.01 -4.09
C PHE A 102 3.77 -12.79 -2.78
N ASP A 103 4.63 -13.80 -2.74
CA ASP A 103 4.97 -14.58 -1.55
C ASP A 103 5.63 -13.74 -0.44
N LYS A 104 6.29 -12.64 -0.81
CA LYS A 104 7.00 -11.74 0.13
C LYS A 104 6.20 -10.52 0.55
N LEU A 105 5.01 -10.31 0.02
CA LEU A 105 4.16 -9.19 0.41
C LEU A 105 3.76 -9.30 1.90
N PRO A 106 3.65 -8.18 2.64
CA PRO A 106 3.33 -8.17 4.07
C PRO A 106 1.93 -8.67 4.42
N GLY A 107 1.04 -8.74 3.45
CA GLY A 107 -0.34 -9.20 3.61
C GLY A 107 -0.77 -10.18 2.52
N PRO A 108 -2.03 -10.68 2.58
CA PRO A 108 -2.56 -11.59 1.58
C PRO A 108 -2.83 -10.84 0.27
N ALA A 109 -2.56 -11.52 -0.86
CA ALA A 109 -2.87 -11.04 -2.19
C ALA A 109 -4.00 -11.89 -2.82
N VAL A 110 -5.01 -11.24 -3.37
CA VAL A 110 -6.15 -11.87 -4.02
C VAL A 110 -6.46 -11.22 -5.36
N SER A 111 -6.99 -12.02 -6.30
CA SER A 111 -7.24 -11.58 -7.67
C SER A 111 -8.72 -11.35 -7.99
N THR A 112 -9.64 -11.69 -7.09
CA THR A 112 -11.08 -11.50 -7.32
C THR A 112 -11.74 -10.70 -6.20
N PRO A 113 -12.80 -9.90 -6.52
CA PRO A 113 -13.52 -9.14 -5.51
C PRO A 113 -14.10 -10.03 -4.42
N GLU A 114 -14.60 -11.22 -4.79
CA GLU A 114 -15.23 -12.16 -3.86
C GLU A 114 -14.23 -12.64 -2.80
N LYS A 115 -12.98 -12.98 -3.22
CA LYS A 115 -11.91 -13.36 -2.29
C LYS A 115 -11.49 -12.20 -1.39
N LEU A 116 -11.48 -10.97 -1.91
CA LEU A 116 -11.23 -9.79 -1.08
C LEU A 116 -12.33 -9.64 -0.03
N GLY A 117 -13.61 -9.81 -0.43
CA GLY A 117 -14.75 -9.79 0.50
C GLY A 117 -14.65 -10.83 1.61
N GLU A 118 -14.12 -12.02 1.32
CA GLU A 118 -13.89 -13.05 2.35
C GLU A 118 -12.84 -12.60 3.38
N LEU A 119 -11.76 -11.96 2.95
CA LEU A 119 -10.75 -11.43 3.86
C LEU A 119 -11.29 -10.29 4.74
N LEU A 120 -12.16 -9.45 4.19
CA LEU A 120 -12.74 -8.31 4.89
C LEU A 120 -13.70 -8.71 6.02
N LYS A 121 -14.28 -9.92 5.96
CA LYS A 121 -15.19 -10.43 7.01
C LYS A 121 -14.47 -10.78 8.32
N ASP A 122 -13.16 -11.03 8.27
CA ASP A 122 -12.36 -11.38 9.46
C ASP A 122 -11.00 -10.67 9.42
N LEU A 123 -11.01 -9.35 9.40
CA LEU A 123 -9.80 -8.52 9.42
C LEU A 123 -8.88 -8.83 10.61
N PRO A 124 -9.38 -9.03 11.84
CA PRO A 124 -8.52 -9.41 12.96
C PRO A 124 -7.82 -10.75 12.76
N GLY A 125 -8.51 -11.77 12.25
CA GLY A 125 -7.93 -13.09 11.96
C GLY A 125 -6.89 -13.01 10.83
N VAL A 126 -7.17 -12.26 9.78
CA VAL A 126 -6.23 -12.01 8.69
C VAL A 126 -4.96 -11.30 9.20
N ALA A 127 -5.11 -10.24 10.00
CA ALA A 127 -3.99 -9.53 10.59
C ALA A 127 -3.11 -10.44 11.48
N ALA A 128 -3.74 -11.26 12.30
CA ALA A 128 -3.05 -12.21 13.17
C ALA A 128 -2.28 -13.27 12.35
N SER A 129 -2.88 -13.80 11.29
CA SER A 129 -2.27 -14.83 10.43
C SER A 129 -1.06 -14.30 9.64
N CYS A 130 -1.04 -13.02 9.32
CA CYS A 130 0.02 -12.38 8.55
C CYS A 130 1.12 -11.73 9.41
N LYS A 131 0.97 -11.69 10.74
CA LYS A 131 1.82 -10.91 11.64
C LYS A 131 3.32 -11.19 11.46
N GLU A 132 3.73 -12.43 11.49
CA GLU A 132 5.16 -12.80 11.34
C GLU A 132 5.71 -12.38 9.98
N LYS A 133 4.95 -12.63 8.92
CA LYS A 133 5.31 -12.26 7.54
C LYS A 133 5.42 -10.74 7.41
N TYR A 134 4.50 -10.01 8.02
CA TYR A 134 4.48 -8.56 8.05
C TYR A 134 5.71 -7.98 8.76
N GLU A 135 6.03 -8.46 9.96
CA GLU A 135 7.18 -8.02 10.74
C GLU A 135 8.49 -8.27 9.97
N LYS A 136 8.63 -9.46 9.37
CA LYS A 136 9.78 -9.80 8.54
C LYS A 136 9.93 -8.90 7.32
N ALA A 137 8.83 -8.61 6.62
CA ALA A 137 8.83 -7.69 5.49
C ALA A 137 9.24 -6.28 5.91
N ARG A 138 8.69 -5.77 7.03
CA ARG A 138 9.03 -4.47 7.60
C ARG A 138 10.51 -4.35 7.95
N GLU A 139 11.08 -5.36 8.60
CA GLU A 139 12.52 -5.37 8.94
C GLU A 139 13.42 -5.36 7.70
N GLN A 140 13.02 -6.05 6.64
CA GLN A 140 13.79 -6.10 5.40
C GLN A 140 13.67 -4.83 4.55
N ILE A 141 12.49 -4.24 4.49
CA ILE A 141 12.17 -3.14 3.59
C ILE A 141 12.41 -1.79 4.26
N CYS A 142 12.02 -1.65 5.53
CA CYS A 142 12.04 -0.40 6.29
C CYS A 142 12.95 -0.47 7.54
N PRO A 143 14.19 -0.99 7.44
CA PRO A 143 15.04 -1.23 8.62
C PRO A 143 15.48 0.05 9.34
N ARG A 144 15.27 1.23 8.75
CA ARG A 144 15.76 2.52 9.26
C ARG A 144 14.66 3.57 9.42
N ASP A 145 13.42 3.18 9.20
CA ASP A 145 12.26 4.09 9.26
C ASP A 145 11.73 4.21 10.70
N ASP A 146 12.54 4.86 11.54
CA ASP A 146 12.28 5.10 12.97
C ASP A 146 11.87 6.55 13.28
N GLY A 147 11.58 7.35 12.25
CA GLY A 147 11.23 8.76 12.37
C GLY A 147 12.41 9.69 12.68
N LYS A 148 13.66 9.18 12.71
CA LYS A 148 14.86 9.96 13.07
C LYS A 148 15.81 10.21 11.90
N ALA A 149 15.37 9.98 10.67
CA ALA A 149 16.22 10.14 9.47
C ALA A 149 16.78 11.58 9.35
N CYS A 150 15.92 12.59 9.47
CA CYS A 150 16.36 14.00 9.42
C CYS A 150 17.41 14.34 10.50
N LYS A 151 17.21 13.81 11.73
CA LYS A 151 18.19 13.99 12.80
C LYS A 151 19.54 13.40 12.43
N ARG A 152 19.56 12.14 11.94
CA ARG A 152 20.82 11.51 11.51
C ARG A 152 21.52 12.27 10.41
N ILE A 153 20.76 12.77 9.43
CA ILE A 153 21.31 13.58 8.34
C ILE A 153 21.92 14.88 8.87
N ALA A 154 21.21 15.57 9.75
CA ALA A 154 21.73 16.80 10.37
C ALA A 154 23.01 16.55 11.18
N GLU A 155 23.05 15.49 11.96
CA GLU A 155 24.24 15.11 12.73
C GLU A 155 25.46 14.83 11.83
N VAL A 156 25.28 14.18 10.70
CA VAL A 156 26.37 13.94 9.73
C VAL A 156 26.78 15.22 9.04
N LEU A 157 25.84 16.00 8.52
CA LEU A 157 26.14 17.16 7.67
C LEU A 157 26.57 18.39 8.47
N LEU A 158 26.00 18.61 9.65
CA LEU A 158 26.24 19.83 10.43
C LEU A 158 27.24 19.60 11.58
N ASP A 159 27.14 18.44 12.23
CA ASP A 159 27.98 18.13 13.39
C ASP A 159 29.24 17.30 13.03
N GLY A 160 29.37 16.89 11.76
CA GLY A 160 30.50 16.10 11.28
C GLY A 160 30.59 14.70 11.88
N LYS A 161 29.46 14.14 12.37
CA LYS A 161 29.43 12.78 12.91
C LYS A 161 29.53 11.76 11.79
N GLU A 162 30.20 10.64 12.07
CA GLU A 162 30.20 9.51 11.16
C GLU A 162 28.79 8.91 11.02
N PRO A 163 28.38 8.54 9.79
CA PRO A 163 27.07 7.94 9.57
C PRO A 163 26.99 6.58 10.29
N VAL A 164 25.90 6.37 11.04
CA VAL A 164 25.64 5.09 11.70
C VAL A 164 25.28 4.05 10.64
N ASN A 165 26.07 2.99 10.56
CA ASN A 165 25.91 1.91 9.57
C ASN A 165 25.81 2.44 8.13
N PRO A 166 26.86 3.06 7.58
CA PRO A 166 26.87 3.50 6.20
C PRO A 166 26.66 2.27 5.29
N ILE A 167 25.74 2.38 4.33
CA ILE A 167 25.67 1.41 3.25
C ILE A 167 26.79 1.77 2.29
N TYR A 168 27.90 1.07 2.39
CA TYR A 168 28.89 1.10 1.33
C TYR A 168 28.37 0.22 0.20
N LEU A 169 27.93 0.83 -0.89
CA LEU A 169 27.78 0.12 -2.15
C LEU A 169 29.20 -0.37 -2.52
N ASN A 170 29.41 -1.67 -2.47
CA ASN A 170 30.65 -2.24 -2.98
C ASN A 170 30.80 -1.77 -4.43
N GLN A 171 31.98 -1.28 -4.80
CA GLN A 171 32.27 -0.80 -6.16
C GLN A 171 32.05 -1.87 -7.24
N THR A 172 31.84 -3.12 -6.84
CA THR A 172 31.50 -4.26 -7.70
C THR A 172 30.00 -4.39 -7.97
N ASP A 173 29.13 -3.77 -7.16
CA ASP A 173 27.70 -3.77 -7.41
C ASP A 173 27.40 -2.78 -8.52
N LYS A 174 27.32 -3.29 -9.75
CA LYS A 174 26.84 -2.51 -10.89
C LYS A 174 25.39 -2.12 -10.59
N VAL A 175 25.21 -0.87 -10.12
CA VAL A 175 23.90 -0.26 -10.05
C VAL A 175 23.36 -0.19 -11.47
N LYS A 176 22.45 -1.07 -11.82
CA LYS A 176 21.64 -0.90 -13.04
C LYS A 176 20.66 0.23 -12.74
N LEU A 177 21.02 1.45 -13.16
CA LEU A 177 20.06 2.53 -13.29
C LEU A 177 19.03 2.09 -14.34
N LEU A 178 17.85 1.69 -13.88
CA LEU A 178 16.66 1.62 -14.73
C LEU A 178 16.13 3.04 -14.87
N VAL A 179 16.34 3.61 -16.05
CA VAL A 179 15.73 4.86 -16.48
C VAL A 179 14.31 4.56 -16.99
#